data_6ab1f759e7ab3b86da48e10675144607
#
_entry.id   6ab1f759e7ab3b86da48e10675144607
#
_cell.length_a   1.000
_cell.length_b   1.000
_cell.length_c   1.000
_cell.angle_alpha   90.00
_cell.angle_beta   90.00
_cell.angle_gamma   90.00
#
_symmetry.space_group_name_H-M   'P 1'
#
loop_
_entity.id
_entity.type
_entity.pdbx_description
1 polymer ?
#
loop_
_entity_poly.entity_id
_entity_poly.type
_entity_poly.pdbx_seq_one_letter_code
_entity_poly.pdbx_strand_id
1 'polypeptide(L)'
;MKAKLYHSYKLQFVLLVTVLFAACESKDKTPAIYSEIELGEALFFDPILSRDSSVSCATCHKPEFAFADNTPTSKGVFGRSGNRNTPSAMNMTDRNFYFWDGRAESLEAQALGPIENPVEMDLPLSIAVKRLFRNEKYRNAFKHVYGKEPSRELLATAISNYERTLETSKSPFDLYMSKEDTTLFSESAKRGLTIFNEKANCFDCHFGVDFTGNDQFRSLGLYNGKELNDKGRYDVTKKEKDLGRFKVPGLRNIAQTAPYMHNGMHKTLREVIEYYNEPDKFVANSINRDTLLNKPLGLSEEEKKDLENFLLSLSDSRFTEKKRVGK
;
A
#
# COMPACT_ATOMS: atom_id res chain seq x y z
N MET A 1 -19.30 -32.84 75.68
CA MET A 1 -19.00 -33.22 74.28
C MET A 1 -19.68 -32.35 73.20
N LYS A 2 -19.90 -31.04 73.42
CA LYS A 2 -20.58 -30.12 72.47
C LYS A 2 -19.77 -28.86 72.09
N ALA A 3 -18.52 -28.76 72.57
CA ALA A 3 -17.73 -27.55 72.31
C ALA A 3 -16.67 -27.66 71.19
N LYS A 4 -16.42 -28.86 70.63
CA LYS A 4 -15.38 -29.07 69.59
C LYS A 4 -15.85 -28.99 68.14
N LEU A 5 -17.16 -28.98 67.87
CA LEU A 5 -17.69 -28.92 66.52
C LEU A 5 -17.87 -27.46 66.00
N TYR A 6 -17.89 -26.48 66.86
CA TYR A 6 -18.19 -25.08 66.46
C TYR A 6 -16.96 -24.31 65.92
N HIS A 7 -15.74 -24.83 66.19
CA HIS A 7 -14.51 -24.17 65.73
C HIS A 7 -14.09 -24.61 64.28
N SER A 8 -14.55 -25.79 63.86
CA SER A 8 -14.22 -26.30 62.51
C SER A 8 -14.97 -25.60 61.38
N TYR A 9 -16.21 -25.17 61.63
CA TYR A 9 -17.01 -24.52 60.57
C TYR A 9 -16.64 -23.04 60.32
N LYS A 10 -16.12 -22.34 61.34
CA LYS A 10 -15.65 -20.95 61.16
C LYS A 10 -14.35 -20.86 60.36
N LEU A 11 -13.46 -21.87 60.41
CA LEU A 11 -12.23 -21.87 59.65
C LEU A 11 -12.44 -22.26 58.19
N GLN A 12 -13.42 -23.10 57.89
CA GLN A 12 -13.77 -23.45 56.51
C GLN A 12 -14.54 -22.32 55.78
N PHE A 13 -15.31 -21.50 56.50
CA PHE A 13 -16.03 -20.40 55.91
C PHE A 13 -15.11 -19.22 55.58
N VAL A 14 -14.06 -18.98 56.33
CA VAL A 14 -13.05 -17.95 56.07
C VAL A 14 -12.15 -18.33 54.91
N LEU A 15 -11.87 -19.61 54.70
CA LEU A 15 -11.05 -20.10 53.57
C LEU A 15 -11.85 -20.06 52.25
N LEU A 16 -13.16 -20.20 52.26
CA LEU A 16 -14.00 -20.18 51.05
C LEU A 16 -14.28 -18.75 50.54
N VAL A 17 -14.25 -17.75 51.41
CA VAL A 17 -14.44 -16.35 51.01
C VAL A 17 -13.19 -15.71 50.43
N THR A 18 -11.98 -16.20 50.78
CA THR A 18 -10.71 -15.69 50.21
C THR A 18 -10.36 -16.23 48.83
N VAL A 19 -10.98 -17.33 48.39
CA VAL A 19 -10.74 -17.91 47.05
C VAL A 19 -11.62 -17.25 45.97
N LEU A 20 -12.70 -16.54 46.34
CA LEU A 20 -13.64 -15.91 45.38
C LEU A 20 -13.22 -14.50 44.89
N PHE A 21 -12.14 -13.91 45.40
CA PHE A 21 -11.64 -12.61 44.97
C PHE A 21 -10.42 -12.67 44.07
N ALA A 22 -9.91 -13.87 43.71
CA ALA A 22 -8.72 -14.03 42.85
C ALA A 22 -9.04 -14.34 41.38
N ALA A 23 -10.29 -14.24 40.93
CA ALA A 23 -10.70 -14.58 39.57
C ALA A 23 -11.51 -13.46 38.93
N CYS A 24 -10.89 -12.30 38.72
CA CYS A 24 -11.31 -11.37 37.69
C CYS A 24 -10.22 -10.33 37.41
N GLU A 25 -9.10 -10.77 36.87
CA GLU A 25 -8.23 -9.91 36.08
C GLU A 25 -8.02 -10.58 34.73
N SER A 26 -9.04 -10.59 33.89
CA SER A 26 -8.82 -10.64 32.46
C SER A 26 -8.35 -9.26 32.04
N LYS A 27 -7.08 -8.96 32.27
CA LYS A 27 -6.43 -7.85 31.57
C LYS A 27 -6.42 -8.24 30.12
N ASP A 28 -7.32 -7.64 29.35
CA ASP A 28 -7.18 -7.47 27.92
C ASP A 28 -5.78 -6.88 27.70
N LYS A 29 -4.81 -7.75 27.43
CA LYS A 29 -3.44 -7.36 27.12
C LYS A 29 -3.39 -6.94 25.64
N THR A 30 -4.18 -5.91 25.31
CA THR A 30 -3.88 -5.15 24.08
C THR A 30 -2.47 -4.61 24.29
N PRO A 31 -1.51 -4.92 23.41
CA PRO A 31 -0.13 -4.44 23.57
C PRO A 31 -0.17 -2.92 23.73
N ALA A 32 0.57 -2.42 24.70
CA ALA A 32 0.68 -0.97 24.88
C ALA A 32 1.43 -0.38 23.68
N ILE A 33 0.96 0.75 23.16
CA ILE A 33 1.57 1.47 22.04
C ILE A 33 2.57 2.47 22.61
N TYR A 34 3.85 2.32 22.30
CA TYR A 34 4.93 3.13 22.88
C TYR A 34 5.67 4.03 21.89
N SER A 35 5.48 3.83 20.59
CA SER A 35 6.17 4.60 19.55
C SER A 35 5.21 5.15 18.50
N GLU A 36 5.69 6.14 17.73
CA GLU A 36 4.95 6.70 16.59
C GLU A 36 4.64 5.64 15.54
N ILE A 37 5.59 4.74 15.27
CA ILE A 37 5.45 3.65 14.30
C ILE A 37 4.36 2.67 14.75
N GLU A 38 4.39 2.22 16.02
CA GLU A 38 3.38 1.31 16.57
C GLU A 38 1.99 1.93 16.59
N LEU A 39 1.89 3.25 16.86
CA LEU A 39 0.63 3.97 16.79
C LEU A 39 0.13 4.06 15.33
N GLY A 40 1.01 4.35 14.39
CA GLY A 40 0.69 4.38 12.96
C GLY A 40 0.25 3.01 12.45
N GLU A 41 0.96 1.95 12.81
CA GLU A 41 0.60 0.57 12.48
C GLU A 41 -0.78 0.21 13.03
N ALA A 42 -1.02 0.47 14.32
CA ALA A 42 -2.31 0.20 14.93
C ALA A 42 -3.46 0.92 14.21
N LEU A 43 -3.27 2.18 13.81
CA LEU A 43 -4.26 2.96 13.06
C LEU A 43 -4.44 2.46 11.63
N PHE A 44 -3.38 2.02 10.98
CA PHE A 44 -3.41 1.48 9.61
C PHE A 44 -4.24 0.20 9.50
N PHE A 45 -4.20 -0.65 10.53
CA PHE A 45 -4.95 -1.92 10.57
C PHE A 45 -6.32 -1.81 11.25
N ASP A 46 -6.62 -0.76 11.99
CA ASP A 46 -7.89 -0.61 12.73
C ASP A 46 -8.97 0.05 11.87
N PRO A 47 -10.15 -0.56 11.71
CA PRO A 47 -11.25 0.03 10.94
C PRO A 47 -11.94 1.22 11.64
N ILE A 48 -11.48 1.65 12.82
CA ILE A 48 -12.07 2.77 13.59
C ILE A 48 -12.17 4.08 12.79
N LEU A 49 -11.35 4.23 11.75
CA LEU A 49 -11.30 5.43 10.89
C LEU A 49 -12.26 5.39 9.71
N SER A 50 -13.14 4.38 9.61
CA SER A 50 -14.19 4.35 8.59
C SER A 50 -15.58 4.57 9.19
N ARG A 51 -16.52 5.00 8.36
CA ARG A 51 -17.87 5.41 8.79
C ARG A 51 -18.56 4.35 9.62
N ASP A 52 -18.56 3.10 9.15
CA ASP A 52 -19.23 1.96 9.76
C ASP A 52 -18.27 1.02 10.50
N SER A 53 -17.00 1.40 10.61
CA SER A 53 -15.91 0.60 11.21
C SER A 53 -15.70 -0.76 10.53
N SER A 54 -15.88 -0.84 9.21
CA SER A 54 -15.68 -2.06 8.42
C SER A 54 -14.41 -2.04 7.57
N VAL A 55 -13.81 -0.87 7.32
CA VAL A 55 -12.69 -0.66 6.41
C VAL A 55 -11.54 0.01 7.15
N SER A 56 -10.34 -0.54 7.00
CA SER A 56 -9.06 0.06 7.41
C SER A 56 -8.18 0.34 6.20
N CYS A 57 -7.02 0.99 6.38
CA CYS A 57 -6.03 1.14 5.30
C CYS A 57 -5.60 -0.24 4.77
N ALA A 58 -5.36 -1.20 5.66
CA ALA A 58 -4.97 -2.57 5.32
C ALA A 58 -6.06 -3.36 4.56
N THR A 59 -7.30 -2.91 4.53
CA THR A 59 -8.36 -3.53 3.72
C THR A 59 -8.07 -3.40 2.22
N CYS A 60 -7.49 -2.27 1.81
CA CYS A 60 -7.11 -1.97 0.42
C CYS A 60 -5.60 -2.10 0.20
N HIS A 61 -4.78 -1.81 1.21
CA HIS A 61 -3.33 -1.94 1.17
C HIS A 61 -2.91 -3.22 1.91
N LYS A 62 -3.11 -4.37 1.25
CA LYS A 62 -2.93 -5.70 1.84
C LYS A 62 -1.46 -6.10 1.91
N PRO A 63 -0.92 -6.44 3.10
CA PRO A 63 0.49 -6.78 3.26
C PRO A 63 0.96 -7.93 2.35
N GLU A 64 0.12 -8.92 2.11
CA GLU A 64 0.44 -10.09 1.26
C GLU A 64 0.57 -9.75 -0.22
N PHE A 65 0.06 -8.59 -0.67
CA PHE A 65 0.20 -8.05 -2.03
C PHE A 65 1.10 -6.82 -2.07
N ALA A 66 2.15 -6.81 -1.22
CA ALA A 66 3.05 -5.68 -1.10
C ALA A 66 2.31 -4.35 -0.83
N PHE A 67 1.33 -4.39 0.07
CA PHE A 67 0.50 -3.25 0.45
C PHE A 67 -0.24 -2.59 -0.73
N ALA A 68 -0.62 -3.38 -1.74
CA ALA A 68 -1.57 -3.04 -2.80
C ALA A 68 -2.84 -3.87 -2.67
N ASP A 69 -3.78 -3.75 -3.60
CA ASP A 69 -4.93 -4.65 -3.71
C ASP A 69 -4.79 -5.59 -4.91
N ASN A 70 -5.36 -6.79 -4.82
CA ASN A 70 -5.38 -7.79 -5.88
C ASN A 70 -6.64 -7.73 -6.78
N THR A 71 -7.39 -6.63 -6.69
CA THR A 71 -8.58 -6.36 -7.51
C THR A 71 -8.40 -5.09 -8.34
N PRO A 72 -9.08 -4.95 -9.50
CA PRO A 72 -8.96 -3.73 -10.31
C PRO A 72 -9.29 -2.45 -9.54
N THR A 73 -10.30 -2.49 -8.67
CA THR A 73 -10.67 -1.42 -7.75
C THR A 73 -11.10 -2.00 -6.41
N SER A 74 -10.62 -1.40 -5.33
CA SER A 74 -10.96 -1.82 -3.97
C SER A 74 -12.40 -1.49 -3.60
N LYS A 75 -12.91 -2.20 -2.59
CA LYS A 75 -14.22 -1.94 -1.99
C LYS A 75 -14.05 -1.15 -0.71
N GLY A 76 -14.67 0.02 -0.66
CA GLY A 76 -14.81 0.82 0.57
C GLY A 76 -16.06 0.46 1.36
N VAL A 77 -16.42 1.35 2.28
CA VAL A 77 -17.61 1.21 3.12
C VAL A 77 -18.87 0.99 2.27
N PHE A 78 -19.79 0.18 2.79
CA PHE A 78 -21.04 -0.19 2.11
C PHE A 78 -20.83 -0.86 0.74
N GLY A 79 -19.65 -1.44 0.48
CA GLY A 79 -19.30 -2.10 -0.78
C GLY A 79 -19.11 -1.15 -1.97
N ARG A 80 -19.01 0.16 -1.74
CA ARG A 80 -18.77 1.15 -2.80
C ARG A 80 -17.38 0.94 -3.40
N SER A 81 -17.22 1.26 -4.68
CA SER A 81 -15.92 1.16 -5.37
C SER A 81 -15.50 2.52 -5.90
N GLY A 82 -14.21 2.79 -5.81
CA GLY A 82 -13.56 3.82 -6.59
C GLY A 82 -13.42 3.42 -8.07
N ASN A 83 -12.77 4.25 -8.84
CA ASN A 83 -12.52 4.06 -10.27
C ASN A 83 -11.05 3.79 -10.61
N ARG A 84 -10.17 3.75 -9.60
CA ARG A 84 -8.74 3.52 -9.79
C ARG A 84 -8.26 2.34 -8.95
N ASN A 85 -7.23 1.68 -9.48
CA ASN A 85 -6.52 0.62 -8.79
C ASN A 85 -5.79 1.19 -7.56
N THR A 86 -5.73 0.41 -6.49
CA THR A 86 -5.00 0.75 -5.26
C THR A 86 -3.51 0.48 -5.46
N PRO A 87 -2.65 1.52 -5.53
CA PRO A 87 -1.21 1.34 -5.64
C PRO A 87 -0.62 0.81 -4.33
N SER A 88 0.59 0.28 -4.40
CA SER A 88 1.34 -0.08 -3.19
C SER A 88 1.57 1.13 -2.28
N ALA A 89 1.43 0.93 -0.96
CA ALA A 89 1.87 1.89 0.06
C ALA A 89 3.35 1.72 0.44
N MET A 90 4.10 0.83 -0.26
CA MET A 90 5.54 0.66 -0.02
C MET A 90 6.38 1.67 -0.81
N ASN A 91 7.57 1.96 -0.28
CA ASN A 91 8.55 2.86 -0.90
C ASN A 91 7.97 4.26 -1.14
N MET A 92 7.25 4.78 -0.14
CA MET A 92 6.60 6.09 -0.21
C MET A 92 7.42 7.21 0.42
N THR A 93 8.61 6.91 0.95
CA THR A 93 9.54 7.92 1.45
C THR A 93 10.05 8.79 0.29
N ASP A 94 10.28 10.07 0.53
CA ASP A 94 10.89 11.02 -0.42
C ASP A 94 10.15 11.17 -1.77
N ARG A 95 8.83 11.06 -1.76
CA ARG A 95 7.99 11.35 -2.93
C ARG A 95 7.53 12.79 -2.93
N ASN A 96 7.44 13.37 -4.14
CA ASN A 96 6.91 14.72 -4.33
C ASN A 96 5.39 14.74 -4.46
N PHE A 97 4.82 13.65 -4.98
CA PHE A 97 3.39 13.53 -5.26
C PHE A 97 2.85 12.16 -4.89
N TYR A 98 1.62 12.14 -4.39
CA TYR A 98 0.90 10.95 -4.00
C TYR A 98 -0.43 10.85 -4.76
N PHE A 99 -1.04 9.67 -4.79
CA PHE A 99 -2.10 9.24 -5.68
C PHE A 99 -1.66 9.18 -7.16
N TRP A 100 -2.47 8.53 -8.00
CA TRP A 100 -2.22 8.43 -9.44
C TRP A 100 -2.17 9.78 -10.16
N ASP A 101 -2.96 10.73 -9.70
CA ASP A 101 -3.07 12.09 -10.26
C ASP A 101 -2.17 13.13 -9.58
N GLY A 102 -1.49 12.75 -8.50
CA GLY A 102 -0.60 13.63 -7.75
C GLY A 102 -1.31 14.76 -7.01
N ARG A 103 -2.55 14.55 -6.58
CA ARG A 103 -3.33 15.59 -5.87
C ARG A 103 -2.86 15.88 -4.44
N ALA A 104 -2.06 15.00 -3.84
CA ALA A 104 -1.43 15.24 -2.55
C ALA A 104 0.07 15.44 -2.70
N GLU A 105 0.63 16.41 -1.97
CA GLU A 105 2.03 16.83 -2.04
C GLU A 105 2.84 16.38 -0.80
N SER A 106 2.23 15.63 0.09
CA SER A 106 2.89 14.97 1.22
C SER A 106 2.18 13.67 1.56
N LEU A 107 2.90 12.76 2.22
CA LEU A 107 2.34 11.48 2.69
C LEU A 107 1.25 11.74 3.73
N GLU A 108 1.44 12.75 4.59
CA GLU A 108 0.45 13.17 5.58
C GLU A 108 -0.86 13.66 4.94
N ALA A 109 -0.76 14.42 3.85
CA ALA A 109 -1.95 14.85 3.10
C ALA A 109 -2.63 13.67 2.39
N GLN A 110 -1.85 12.73 1.88
CA GLN A 110 -2.36 11.51 1.26
C GLN A 110 -3.12 10.65 2.28
N ALA A 111 -2.53 10.37 3.45
CA ALA A 111 -3.10 9.50 4.47
C ALA A 111 -4.51 9.94 4.96
N LEU A 112 -4.79 11.23 4.91
CA LEU A 112 -6.11 11.77 5.30
C LEU A 112 -7.16 11.66 4.20
N GLY A 113 -6.75 11.63 2.92
CA GLY A 113 -7.68 11.63 1.78
C GLY A 113 -8.68 10.48 1.78
N PRO A 114 -8.24 9.21 1.89
CA PRO A 114 -9.12 8.05 1.94
C PRO A 114 -10.13 8.06 3.09
N ILE A 115 -9.76 8.64 4.23
CA ILE A 115 -10.64 8.72 5.41
C ILE A 115 -11.91 9.51 5.07
N GLU A 116 -11.80 10.64 4.38
CA GLU A 116 -12.95 11.48 4.00
C GLU A 116 -13.61 11.05 2.68
N ASN A 117 -12.96 10.20 1.87
CA ASN A 117 -13.49 9.83 0.56
C ASN A 117 -14.78 8.99 0.68
N PRO A 118 -15.90 9.43 0.07
CA PRO A 118 -17.20 8.75 0.19
C PRO A 118 -17.24 7.32 -0.37
N VAL A 119 -16.34 6.97 -1.30
CA VAL A 119 -16.26 5.63 -1.89
C VAL A 119 -15.19 4.74 -1.24
N GLU A 120 -14.45 5.27 -0.24
CA GLU A 120 -13.43 4.56 0.52
C GLU A 120 -13.86 4.41 1.99
N MET A 121 -13.46 5.31 2.90
CA MET A 121 -13.75 5.20 4.34
C MET A 121 -14.94 6.09 4.79
N ASP A 122 -15.29 7.13 4.04
CA ASP A 122 -16.47 7.99 4.21
C ASP A 122 -16.66 8.57 5.63
N LEU A 123 -15.58 8.98 6.30
CA LEU A 123 -15.63 9.52 7.66
C LEU A 123 -15.05 10.94 7.72
N PRO A 124 -15.83 11.98 8.05
CA PRO A 124 -15.28 13.31 8.26
C PRO A 124 -14.16 13.29 9.31
N LEU A 125 -13.02 13.95 9.03
CA LEU A 125 -11.85 13.95 9.92
C LEU A 125 -12.16 14.46 11.32
N SER A 126 -13.06 15.42 11.47
CA SER A 126 -13.51 15.88 12.78
C SER A 126 -14.20 14.77 13.60
N ILE A 127 -14.89 13.84 12.95
CA ILE A 127 -15.50 12.67 13.58
C ILE A 127 -14.43 11.60 13.87
N ALA A 128 -13.49 11.38 12.96
CA ALA A 128 -12.37 10.45 13.17
C ALA A 128 -11.57 10.84 14.42
N VAL A 129 -11.14 12.10 14.52
CA VAL A 129 -10.43 12.63 15.70
C VAL A 129 -11.25 12.47 16.97
N LYS A 130 -12.56 12.78 16.92
CA LYS A 130 -13.46 12.62 18.07
C LYS A 130 -13.61 11.15 18.51
N ARG A 131 -13.63 10.20 17.56
CA ARG A 131 -13.63 8.76 17.89
C ARG A 131 -12.33 8.34 18.59
N LEU A 132 -11.18 8.76 18.07
CA LEU A 132 -9.88 8.48 18.70
C LEU A 132 -9.79 9.07 20.10
N PHE A 133 -10.28 10.30 20.30
CA PHE A 133 -10.33 10.93 21.63
C PHE A 133 -11.22 10.17 22.62
N ARG A 134 -12.36 9.63 22.18
CA ARG A 134 -13.28 8.85 23.01
C ARG A 134 -12.80 7.43 23.28
N ASN A 135 -11.97 6.89 22.42
CA ASN A 135 -11.37 5.57 22.58
C ASN A 135 -10.17 5.68 23.54
N GLU A 136 -10.28 5.06 24.73
CA GLU A 136 -9.27 5.16 25.77
C GLU A 136 -7.89 4.68 25.32
N LYS A 137 -7.81 3.56 24.55
CA LYS A 137 -6.58 3.03 23.98
C LYS A 137 -5.86 4.10 23.15
N TYR A 138 -6.54 4.70 22.18
CA TYR A 138 -5.94 5.69 21.28
C TYR A 138 -5.66 7.01 21.99
N ARG A 139 -6.57 7.51 22.82
CA ARG A 139 -6.32 8.73 23.58
C ARG A 139 -5.05 8.60 24.43
N ASN A 140 -4.89 7.51 25.15
CA ASN A 140 -3.71 7.26 25.98
C ASN A 140 -2.44 7.08 25.13
N ALA A 141 -2.53 6.40 23.97
CA ALA A 141 -1.42 6.23 23.05
C ALA A 141 -0.94 7.58 22.47
N PHE A 142 -1.81 8.43 21.97
CA PHE A 142 -1.45 9.77 21.50
C PHE A 142 -0.81 10.62 22.59
N LYS A 143 -1.37 10.56 23.81
CA LYS A 143 -0.82 11.28 24.95
C LYS A 143 0.56 10.77 25.37
N HIS A 144 0.77 9.46 25.32
CA HIS A 144 2.07 8.85 25.62
C HIS A 144 3.11 9.20 24.55
N VAL A 145 2.77 9.03 23.27
CA VAL A 145 3.69 9.17 22.14
C VAL A 145 3.99 10.65 21.85
N TYR A 146 2.99 11.51 21.83
CA TYR A 146 3.13 12.91 21.42
C TYR A 146 2.96 13.94 22.57
N GLY A 147 2.61 13.51 23.77
CA GLY A 147 2.29 14.42 24.88
C GLY A 147 1.01 15.21 24.66
N LYS A 148 0.18 14.86 23.67
CA LYS A 148 -1.01 15.61 23.23
C LYS A 148 -2.19 14.68 22.97
N GLU A 149 -3.39 15.24 22.98
CA GLU A 149 -4.59 14.54 22.54
C GLU A 149 -4.61 14.33 21.01
N PRO A 150 -5.40 13.35 20.49
CA PRO A 150 -5.53 13.13 19.07
C PRO A 150 -5.93 14.40 18.32
N SER A 151 -5.22 14.70 17.23
CA SER A 151 -5.56 15.75 16.28
C SER A 151 -5.47 15.24 14.85
N ARG A 152 -5.95 16.01 13.89
CA ARG A 152 -5.83 15.71 12.46
C ARG A 152 -4.37 15.54 12.04
N GLU A 153 -3.51 16.45 12.47
CA GLU A 153 -2.09 16.48 12.13
C GLU A 153 -1.35 15.28 12.72
N LEU A 154 -1.61 14.98 14.00
CA LEU A 154 -0.99 13.84 14.68
C LEU A 154 -1.47 12.48 14.11
N LEU A 155 -2.74 12.40 13.71
CA LEU A 155 -3.28 11.23 13.01
C LEU A 155 -2.54 11.00 11.70
N ALA A 156 -2.40 12.05 10.87
CA ALA A 156 -1.66 11.99 9.62
C ALA A 156 -0.20 11.59 9.84
N THR A 157 0.48 12.24 10.80
CA THR A 157 1.87 11.95 11.15
C THR A 157 2.06 10.49 11.58
N ALA A 158 1.20 9.96 12.44
CA ALA A 158 1.31 8.58 12.91
C ALA A 158 1.20 7.57 11.76
N ILE A 159 0.18 7.70 10.91
CA ILE A 159 -0.01 6.80 9.76
C ILE A 159 1.20 6.92 8.81
N SER A 160 1.62 8.12 8.46
CA SER A 160 2.75 8.35 7.55
C SER A 160 4.07 7.80 8.10
N ASN A 161 4.31 7.90 9.40
CA ASN A 161 5.52 7.34 10.01
C ASN A 161 5.55 5.81 9.92
N TYR A 162 4.42 5.13 10.05
CA TYR A 162 4.33 3.70 9.77
C TYR A 162 4.57 3.41 8.28
N GLU A 163 3.92 4.11 7.36
CA GLU A 163 4.08 3.90 5.92
C GLU A 163 5.53 4.09 5.46
N ARG A 164 6.27 5.04 6.05
CA ARG A 164 7.72 5.24 5.78
C ARG A 164 8.59 4.04 6.18
N THR A 165 8.11 3.15 7.04
CA THR A 165 8.83 1.90 7.38
C THR A 165 8.63 0.79 6.34
N LEU A 166 7.70 0.97 5.39
CA LEU A 166 7.35 -0.03 4.39
C LEU A 166 8.30 0.05 3.19
N GLU A 167 9.55 -0.28 3.40
CA GLU A 167 10.60 -0.19 2.38
C GLU A 167 11.01 -1.56 1.84
N THR A 168 11.40 -1.59 0.57
CA THR A 168 12.00 -2.75 -0.11
C THR A 168 13.51 -2.68 0.03
N SER A 169 14.15 -3.72 0.52
CA SER A 169 15.60 -3.71 0.79
C SER A 169 16.38 -4.95 0.35
N LYS A 170 15.71 -6.06 0.04
CA LYS A 170 16.35 -7.35 -0.23
C LYS A 170 15.72 -8.08 -1.41
N SER A 171 15.59 -7.39 -2.54
CA SER A 171 15.24 -8.07 -3.79
C SER A 171 16.49 -8.72 -4.41
N PRO A 172 16.36 -9.74 -5.30
CA PRO A 172 17.47 -10.27 -6.07
C PRO A 172 18.24 -9.19 -6.83
N PHE A 173 17.55 -8.16 -7.32
CA PHE A 173 18.17 -7.00 -7.96
C PHE A 173 19.03 -6.19 -6.97
N ASP A 174 18.55 -5.92 -5.76
CA ASP A 174 19.30 -5.17 -4.74
C ASP A 174 20.58 -5.89 -4.33
N LEU A 175 20.47 -7.21 -4.08
CA LEU A 175 21.61 -8.05 -3.71
C LEU A 175 22.65 -8.13 -4.83
N TYR A 176 22.20 -8.15 -6.09
CA TYR A 176 23.09 -8.10 -7.27
C TYR A 176 23.80 -6.75 -7.36
N MET A 177 23.07 -5.64 -7.22
CA MET A 177 23.63 -4.28 -7.32
C MET A 177 24.60 -3.97 -6.19
N SER A 178 24.32 -4.42 -4.96
CA SER A 178 25.21 -4.29 -3.79
C SER A 178 26.40 -5.27 -3.81
N LYS A 179 26.39 -6.28 -4.71
CA LYS A 179 27.34 -7.41 -4.77
C LYS A 179 27.33 -8.31 -3.53
N GLU A 180 26.29 -8.27 -2.72
CA GLU A 180 26.15 -9.15 -1.56
C GLU A 180 25.84 -10.59 -1.98
N ASP A 181 24.92 -10.76 -2.94
CA ASP A 181 24.63 -12.06 -3.57
C ASP A 181 24.20 -11.86 -5.02
N THR A 182 25.06 -12.31 -5.93
CA THR A 182 24.79 -12.22 -7.38
C THR A 182 24.12 -13.47 -7.95
N THR A 183 23.97 -14.52 -7.18
CA THR A 183 23.44 -15.82 -7.65
C THR A 183 21.93 -15.82 -7.85
N LEU A 184 21.22 -14.96 -7.14
CA LEU A 184 19.76 -14.83 -7.21
C LEU A 184 19.28 -14.02 -8.42
N PHE A 185 20.17 -13.25 -9.06
CA PHE A 185 19.86 -12.44 -10.23
C PHE A 185 20.26 -13.21 -11.49
N SER A 186 19.30 -13.86 -12.13
CA SER A 186 19.53 -14.80 -13.25
C SER A 186 20.09 -14.11 -14.49
N GLU A 187 20.75 -14.88 -15.39
CA GLU A 187 21.22 -14.36 -16.67
C GLU A 187 20.08 -13.79 -17.53
N SER A 188 18.89 -14.36 -17.47
CA SER A 188 17.69 -13.82 -18.11
C SER A 188 17.30 -12.45 -17.53
N ALA A 189 17.35 -12.29 -16.20
CA ALA A 189 17.09 -11.00 -15.56
C ALA A 189 18.14 -9.93 -15.93
N LYS A 190 19.42 -10.34 -16.10
CA LYS A 190 20.48 -9.43 -16.55
C LYS A 190 20.24 -8.93 -17.99
N ARG A 191 19.86 -9.83 -18.89
CA ARG A 191 19.46 -9.43 -20.25
C ARG A 191 18.22 -8.55 -20.22
N GLY A 192 17.23 -8.89 -19.34
CA GLY A 192 16.03 -8.07 -19.13
C GLY A 192 16.34 -6.67 -18.65
N LEU A 193 17.31 -6.49 -17.74
CA LEU A 193 17.79 -5.18 -17.30
C LEU A 193 18.40 -4.38 -18.48
N THR A 194 19.16 -5.02 -19.34
CA THR A 194 19.69 -4.38 -20.56
C THR A 194 18.55 -3.94 -21.49
N ILE A 195 17.58 -4.81 -21.72
CA ILE A 195 16.39 -4.49 -22.54
C ILE A 195 15.61 -3.33 -21.95
N PHE A 196 15.40 -3.33 -20.62
CA PHE A 196 14.70 -2.27 -19.87
C PHE A 196 15.38 -0.90 -20.07
N ASN A 197 16.71 -0.86 -19.99
CA ASN A 197 17.50 0.37 -20.11
C ASN A 197 17.62 0.87 -21.56
N GLU A 198 17.66 -0.02 -22.55
CA GLU A 198 18.03 0.29 -23.92
C GLU A 198 16.84 0.13 -24.88
N LYS A 199 16.57 -1.08 -25.37
CA LYS A 199 15.64 -1.34 -26.47
C LYS A 199 14.18 -0.98 -26.11
N ALA A 200 13.76 -1.28 -24.88
CA ALA A 200 12.40 -1.01 -24.42
C ALA A 200 12.20 0.41 -23.88
N ASN A 201 13.27 1.20 -23.68
CA ASN A 201 13.26 2.57 -23.19
C ASN A 201 12.45 2.76 -21.88
N CYS A 202 12.30 1.70 -21.06
CA CYS A 202 11.54 1.76 -19.82
C CYS A 202 12.18 2.71 -18.80
N PHE A 203 13.53 2.77 -18.82
CA PHE A 203 14.32 3.66 -17.95
C PHE A 203 14.02 5.14 -18.19
N ASP A 204 13.60 5.56 -19.37
CA ASP A 204 13.25 6.97 -19.66
C ASP A 204 12.10 7.48 -18.79
N CYS A 205 11.25 6.57 -18.31
CA CYS A 205 10.16 6.89 -17.39
C CYS A 205 10.39 6.30 -15.98
N HIS A 206 11.04 5.13 -15.88
CA HIS A 206 11.21 4.39 -14.64
C HIS A 206 12.68 4.39 -14.16
N PHE A 207 13.28 5.57 -14.04
CA PHE A 207 14.62 5.73 -13.47
C PHE A 207 14.58 5.96 -11.94
N GLY A 208 15.77 5.96 -11.30
CA GLY A 208 15.93 6.12 -9.85
C GLY A 208 15.84 4.81 -9.08
N VAL A 209 16.13 4.86 -7.78
CA VAL A 209 16.27 3.68 -6.91
C VAL A 209 14.99 2.83 -6.89
N ASP A 210 13.83 3.46 -6.87
CA ASP A 210 12.53 2.78 -6.83
C ASP A 210 11.84 2.72 -8.20
N PHE A 211 12.55 3.06 -9.27
CA PHE A 211 12.02 3.06 -10.64
C PHE A 211 10.78 3.96 -10.81
N THR A 212 10.80 5.15 -10.23
CA THR A 212 9.66 6.06 -10.11
C THR A 212 9.70 7.24 -11.06
N GLY A 213 10.83 7.42 -11.78
CA GLY A 213 11.01 8.55 -12.66
C GLY A 213 10.91 9.92 -11.95
N ASN A 214 11.26 10.00 -10.65
CA ASN A 214 11.11 11.18 -9.80
C ASN A 214 9.70 11.78 -9.87
N ASP A 215 8.67 10.92 -9.82
CA ASP A 215 7.26 11.29 -9.83
C ASP A 215 6.81 12.11 -11.06
N GLN A 216 7.43 11.88 -12.23
CA GLN A 216 6.96 12.44 -13.49
C GLN A 216 5.53 11.99 -13.80
N PHE A 217 4.82 12.83 -14.58
CA PHE A 217 3.49 12.50 -15.06
C PHE A 217 3.57 12.16 -16.56
N ARG A 218 3.18 10.93 -16.91
CA ARG A 218 3.23 10.42 -18.29
C ARG A 218 1.86 9.93 -18.73
N SER A 219 1.58 10.02 -20.02
CA SER A 219 0.39 9.44 -20.61
C SER A 219 0.73 8.17 -21.37
N LEU A 220 0.21 7.06 -20.89
CA LEU A 220 0.35 5.78 -21.60
C LEU A 220 -0.61 5.65 -22.78
N GLY A 221 -1.50 6.64 -22.97
CA GLY A 221 -2.53 6.57 -24.00
C GLY A 221 -3.79 5.83 -23.51
N LEU A 222 -3.96 5.70 -22.20
CA LEU A 222 -5.15 5.10 -21.58
C LEU A 222 -6.26 6.15 -21.36
N TYR A 223 -6.37 7.10 -22.29
CA TYR A 223 -7.46 8.06 -22.38
C TYR A 223 -7.90 8.19 -23.84
N ASN A 224 -9.19 7.95 -24.12
CA ASN A 224 -9.77 8.10 -25.45
C ASN A 224 -11.07 8.93 -25.44
N GLY A 225 -11.44 9.49 -24.26
CA GLY A 225 -12.63 10.31 -24.08
C GLY A 225 -13.97 9.55 -24.13
N LYS A 226 -13.92 8.21 -24.14
CA LYS A 226 -15.08 7.33 -24.21
C LYS A 226 -15.06 6.35 -23.02
N GLU A 227 -14.83 5.05 -23.28
CA GLU A 227 -14.71 4.00 -22.26
C GLU A 227 -13.48 4.16 -21.37
N LEU A 228 -12.42 4.79 -21.87
CA LEU A 228 -11.23 5.21 -21.12
C LEU A 228 -11.28 6.74 -20.94
N ASN A 229 -11.96 7.18 -19.89
CA ASN A 229 -12.29 8.60 -19.70
C ASN A 229 -11.72 9.24 -18.43
N ASP A 230 -10.82 8.54 -17.73
CA ASP A 230 -10.12 9.12 -16.57
C ASP A 230 -9.09 10.16 -17.04
N LYS A 231 -9.34 11.42 -16.69
CA LYS A 231 -8.52 12.54 -17.12
C LYS A 231 -7.17 12.66 -16.38
N GLY A 232 -6.98 11.87 -15.32
CA GLY A 232 -5.73 11.83 -14.54
C GLY A 232 -5.32 13.20 -13.98
N ARG A 233 -4.08 13.61 -14.23
CA ARG A 233 -3.50 14.85 -13.74
C ARG A 233 -4.26 16.12 -14.18
N TYR A 234 -4.97 16.07 -15.28
CA TYR A 234 -5.82 17.20 -15.73
C TYR A 234 -6.85 17.59 -14.67
N ASP A 235 -7.42 16.63 -13.94
CA ASP A 235 -8.42 16.93 -12.91
C ASP A 235 -7.86 17.79 -11.78
N VAL A 236 -6.56 17.73 -11.54
CA VAL A 236 -5.85 18.53 -10.55
C VAL A 236 -5.40 19.89 -11.11
N THR A 237 -4.79 19.89 -12.30
CA THR A 237 -4.11 21.07 -12.83
C THR A 237 -4.97 21.90 -13.78
N LYS A 238 -6.00 21.31 -14.38
CA LYS A 238 -6.86 21.90 -15.45
C LYS A 238 -6.08 22.31 -16.69
N LYS A 239 -4.87 21.79 -16.90
CA LYS A 239 -4.03 22.08 -18.07
C LYS A 239 -4.20 20.97 -19.10
N GLU A 240 -4.53 21.32 -20.35
CA GLU A 240 -4.74 20.35 -21.44
C GLU A 240 -3.56 19.40 -21.67
N LYS A 241 -2.33 19.88 -21.49
CA LYS A 241 -1.14 19.04 -21.58
C LYS A 241 -1.09 17.88 -20.58
N ASP A 242 -1.87 17.97 -19.49
CA ASP A 242 -1.90 16.97 -18.42
C ASP A 242 -3.06 15.98 -18.59
N LEU A 243 -3.84 16.08 -19.67
CA LEU A 243 -4.96 15.19 -19.96
C LEU A 243 -4.49 13.75 -20.16
N GLY A 244 -5.06 12.82 -19.39
CA GLY A 244 -4.72 11.40 -19.44
C GLY A 244 -3.33 11.05 -18.89
N ARG A 245 -2.67 12.00 -18.22
CA ARG A 245 -1.38 11.74 -17.55
C ARG A 245 -1.58 11.26 -16.13
N PHE A 246 -0.74 10.30 -15.76
CA PHE A 246 -0.68 9.74 -14.41
C PHE A 246 0.76 9.77 -13.90
N LYS A 247 0.91 9.82 -12.59
CA LYS A 247 2.21 9.73 -11.94
C LYS A 247 2.85 8.37 -12.28
N VAL A 248 4.13 8.38 -12.66
CA VAL A 248 4.90 7.16 -12.88
C VAL A 248 5.00 6.38 -11.57
N PRO A 249 4.45 5.16 -11.49
CA PRO A 249 4.53 4.35 -10.29
C PRO A 249 5.93 3.74 -10.13
N GLY A 250 6.32 3.42 -8.90
CA GLY A 250 7.49 2.60 -8.65
C GLY A 250 7.30 1.17 -9.16
N LEU A 251 8.41 0.47 -9.45
CA LEU A 251 8.38 -0.92 -9.89
C LEU A 251 8.86 -1.92 -8.83
N ARG A 252 9.26 -1.45 -7.65
CA ARG A 252 9.57 -2.35 -6.54
C ARG A 252 8.36 -3.22 -6.21
N ASN A 253 8.57 -4.50 -6.02
CA ASN A 253 7.53 -5.49 -5.73
C ASN A 253 6.44 -5.62 -6.80
N ILE A 254 6.70 -5.17 -8.03
CA ILE A 254 5.69 -5.13 -9.10
C ILE A 254 5.03 -6.49 -9.37
N ALA A 255 5.74 -7.59 -9.16
CA ALA A 255 5.21 -8.95 -9.31
C ALA A 255 4.12 -9.32 -8.28
N GLN A 256 3.98 -8.53 -7.21
CA GLN A 256 3.01 -8.77 -6.14
C GLN A 256 1.75 -7.90 -6.27
N THR A 257 1.79 -6.84 -7.11
CA THR A 257 0.80 -5.76 -7.11
C THR A 257 -0.16 -5.81 -8.30
N ALA A 258 -0.33 -6.98 -8.92
CA ALA A 258 -1.37 -7.16 -9.95
C ALA A 258 -2.78 -6.93 -9.37
N PRO A 259 -3.74 -6.40 -10.18
CA PRO A 259 -3.64 -6.02 -11.58
C PRO A 259 -3.02 -4.63 -11.80
N TYR A 260 -2.59 -4.36 -13.03
CA TYR A 260 -1.77 -3.21 -13.39
C TYR A 260 -2.54 -2.09 -14.08
N MET A 261 -1.90 -0.93 -14.20
CA MET A 261 -2.39 0.36 -14.66
C MET A 261 -3.31 1.04 -13.62
N HIS A 262 -3.56 2.34 -13.81
CA HIS A 262 -4.40 3.11 -12.90
C HIS A 262 -5.84 2.58 -12.75
N ASN A 263 -6.30 1.79 -13.71
CA ASN A 263 -7.65 1.19 -13.75
C ASN A 263 -7.64 -0.34 -13.57
N GLY A 264 -6.47 -0.95 -13.34
CA GLY A 264 -6.33 -2.41 -13.13
C GLY A 264 -6.67 -3.26 -14.37
N MET A 265 -6.51 -2.74 -15.58
CA MET A 265 -6.93 -3.42 -16.81
C MET A 265 -6.08 -4.63 -17.20
N HIS A 266 -4.82 -4.69 -16.83
CA HIS A 266 -3.92 -5.79 -17.13
C HIS A 266 -3.69 -6.69 -15.91
N LYS A 267 -3.84 -7.98 -16.08
CA LYS A 267 -3.78 -8.96 -14.99
C LYS A 267 -2.37 -9.51 -14.74
N THR A 268 -1.50 -9.46 -15.74
CA THR A 268 -0.15 -10.03 -15.69
C THR A 268 0.89 -9.05 -16.18
N LEU A 269 2.15 -9.21 -15.73
CA LEU A 269 3.28 -8.42 -16.26
C LEU A 269 3.47 -8.65 -17.75
N ARG A 270 3.16 -9.86 -18.23
CA ARG A 270 3.21 -10.17 -19.64
C ARG A 270 2.24 -9.31 -20.45
N GLU A 271 0.99 -9.14 -20.00
CA GLU A 271 0.01 -8.25 -20.64
C GLU A 271 0.49 -6.79 -20.63
N VAL A 272 1.15 -6.34 -19.56
CA VAL A 272 1.77 -5.00 -19.50
C VAL A 272 2.86 -4.85 -20.55
N ILE A 273 3.78 -5.82 -20.66
CA ILE A 273 4.86 -5.82 -21.65
C ILE A 273 4.29 -5.84 -23.08
N GLU A 274 3.24 -6.64 -23.34
CA GLU A 274 2.53 -6.64 -24.64
C GLU A 274 1.91 -5.29 -24.97
N TYR A 275 1.28 -4.64 -23.95
CA TYR A 275 0.74 -3.29 -24.11
C TYR A 275 1.83 -2.31 -24.55
N TYR A 276 2.95 -2.25 -23.84
CA TYR A 276 4.07 -1.36 -24.19
C TYR A 276 4.70 -1.72 -25.53
N ASN A 277 4.73 -3.01 -25.89
CA ASN A 277 5.28 -3.45 -27.16
C ASN A 277 4.44 -2.99 -28.35
N GLU A 278 3.09 -2.98 -28.24
CA GLU A 278 2.18 -2.62 -29.32
C GLU A 278 0.90 -1.95 -28.80
N PRO A 279 0.98 -0.72 -28.24
CA PRO A 279 -0.14 -0.09 -27.53
C PRO A 279 -1.38 0.13 -28.41
N ASP A 280 -1.22 0.30 -29.76
CA ASP A 280 -2.34 0.49 -30.68
C ASP A 280 -3.23 -0.74 -30.83
N LYS A 281 -2.73 -1.94 -30.50
CA LYS A 281 -3.55 -3.16 -30.45
C LYS A 281 -4.57 -3.17 -29.29
N PHE A 282 -4.29 -2.40 -28.24
CA PHE A 282 -5.09 -2.40 -27.02
C PHE A 282 -6.03 -1.19 -26.91
N VAL A 283 -5.57 -0.02 -27.34
CA VAL A 283 -6.32 1.22 -27.21
C VAL A 283 -6.38 1.96 -28.54
N ALA A 284 -7.53 1.88 -29.17
CA ALA A 284 -7.82 2.65 -30.38
C ALA A 284 -8.10 4.13 -30.05
N ASN A 285 -7.69 5.03 -30.95
CA ASN A 285 -7.95 6.47 -30.86
C ASN A 285 -7.47 7.10 -29.54
N SER A 286 -6.32 6.64 -29.05
CA SER A 286 -5.67 7.20 -27.87
C SER A 286 -5.41 8.70 -28.04
N ILE A 287 -5.70 9.46 -26.98
CA ILE A 287 -5.49 10.90 -26.94
C ILE A 287 -4.27 11.18 -26.04
N ASN A 288 -3.38 12.08 -26.51
CA ASN A 288 -2.23 12.59 -25.76
C ASN A 288 -1.24 11.50 -25.29
N ARG A 289 -1.09 10.40 -26.04
CA ARG A 289 -0.07 9.37 -25.73
C ARG A 289 1.34 9.98 -25.78
N ASP A 290 2.20 9.55 -24.85
CA ASP A 290 3.61 9.95 -24.84
C ASP A 290 4.31 9.49 -26.13
N THR A 291 5.15 10.35 -26.68
CA THR A 291 5.84 10.11 -27.96
C THR A 291 6.77 8.89 -27.92
N LEU A 292 7.28 8.51 -26.76
CA LEU A 292 8.06 7.30 -26.56
C LEU A 292 7.28 6.01 -26.89
N LEU A 293 5.95 6.07 -26.84
CA LEU A 293 5.05 4.95 -27.12
C LEU A 293 4.37 5.01 -28.49
N ASN A 294 4.84 5.88 -29.38
CA ASN A 294 4.25 6.03 -30.72
C ASN A 294 4.70 4.96 -31.72
N LYS A 295 5.69 4.13 -31.36
CA LYS A 295 6.18 3.07 -32.21
C LYS A 295 6.24 1.76 -31.42
N PRO A 296 5.95 0.62 -32.07
CA PRO A 296 6.18 -0.69 -31.48
C PRO A 296 7.64 -0.86 -31.01
N LEU A 297 7.85 -1.47 -29.86
CA LEU A 297 9.21 -1.76 -29.34
C LEU A 297 9.89 -2.87 -30.14
N GLY A 298 9.14 -3.74 -30.82
CA GLY A 298 9.66 -4.85 -31.62
C GLY A 298 10.39 -5.90 -30.78
N LEU A 299 9.90 -6.17 -29.57
CA LEU A 299 10.46 -7.18 -28.69
C LEU A 299 10.09 -8.59 -29.17
N SER A 300 11.09 -9.47 -29.27
CA SER A 300 10.87 -10.90 -29.47
C SER A 300 10.27 -11.56 -28.22
N GLU A 301 9.76 -12.80 -28.36
CA GLU A 301 9.20 -13.55 -27.23
C GLU A 301 10.25 -13.83 -26.14
N GLU A 302 11.51 -14.04 -26.54
CA GLU A 302 12.62 -14.21 -25.60
C GLU A 302 12.93 -12.91 -24.86
N GLU A 303 12.99 -11.78 -25.55
CA GLU A 303 13.22 -10.45 -24.95
C GLU A 303 12.10 -10.06 -23.98
N LYS A 304 10.85 -10.35 -24.31
CA LYS A 304 9.71 -10.13 -23.40
C LYS A 304 9.82 -10.99 -22.14
N LYS A 305 10.26 -12.25 -22.28
CA LYS A 305 10.51 -13.13 -21.13
C LYS A 305 11.67 -12.65 -20.28
N ASP A 306 12.76 -12.20 -20.88
CA ASP A 306 13.90 -11.64 -20.16
C ASP A 306 13.51 -10.37 -19.38
N LEU A 307 12.76 -9.48 -20.02
CA LEU A 307 12.22 -8.27 -19.38
C LEU A 307 11.27 -8.61 -18.21
N GLU A 308 10.40 -9.59 -18.38
CA GLU A 308 9.53 -10.09 -17.30
C GLU A 308 10.37 -10.63 -16.14
N ASN A 309 11.40 -11.43 -16.39
CA ASN A 309 12.28 -11.95 -15.34
C ASN A 309 13.06 -10.86 -14.61
N PHE A 310 13.42 -9.77 -15.29
CA PHE A 310 13.96 -8.58 -14.62
C PHE A 310 12.93 -7.97 -13.67
N LEU A 311 11.71 -7.72 -14.13
CA LEU A 311 10.64 -7.14 -13.29
C LEU A 311 10.30 -8.04 -12.08
N LEU A 312 10.30 -9.36 -12.25
CA LEU A 312 10.12 -10.32 -11.16
C LEU A 312 11.22 -10.21 -10.09
N SER A 313 12.46 -9.91 -10.52
CA SER A 313 13.62 -9.78 -9.63
C SER A 313 13.58 -8.55 -8.72
N LEU A 314 12.65 -7.61 -8.95
CA LEU A 314 12.44 -6.42 -8.12
C LEU A 314 11.61 -6.70 -6.85
N SER A 315 11.22 -7.96 -6.61
CA SER A 315 10.43 -8.37 -5.46
C SER A 315 11.31 -8.63 -4.23
N ASP A 316 10.96 -8.02 -3.11
CA ASP A 316 11.62 -8.25 -1.82
C ASP A 316 11.49 -9.73 -1.38
N SER A 317 12.50 -10.25 -0.71
CA SER A 317 12.57 -11.64 -0.24
C SER A 317 11.39 -12.03 0.65
N ARG A 318 10.86 -11.08 1.46
CA ARG A 318 9.67 -11.29 2.31
C ARG A 318 8.44 -11.79 1.56
N PHE A 319 8.33 -11.50 0.25
CA PHE A 319 7.21 -11.94 -0.58
C PHE A 319 7.52 -13.20 -1.39
N THR A 320 8.80 -13.54 -1.58
CA THR A 320 9.24 -14.67 -2.40
C THR A 320 9.54 -15.92 -1.58
N GLU A 321 10.03 -15.79 -0.34
CA GLU A 321 10.38 -16.91 0.54
C GLU A 321 9.15 -17.68 1.04
N LYS A 322 8.04 -17.00 1.37
CA LYS A 322 6.80 -17.65 1.78
C LYS A 322 6.21 -18.59 0.72
N LYS A 323 6.48 -18.35 -0.56
CA LYS A 323 6.05 -19.23 -1.66
C LYS A 323 6.92 -20.50 -1.79
N ARG A 324 8.13 -20.51 -1.23
CA ARG A 324 9.03 -21.68 -1.29
C ARG A 324 8.75 -22.71 -0.19
N VAL A 325 8.19 -22.30 0.95
CA VAL A 325 7.88 -23.17 2.09
C VAL A 325 6.52 -23.88 1.95
N GLY A 326 5.69 -23.48 1.01
CA GLY A 326 4.33 -24.00 0.77
C GLY A 326 4.18 -24.97 -0.42
N LYS A 327 5.28 -25.61 -0.89
CA LYS A 327 5.24 -26.67 -1.93
C LYS A 327 5.62 -28.00 -1.36
#